data_306bbd993d4002eca2c8e8eee1345f4c
#
_entry.id   306bbd993d4002eca2c8e8eee1345f4c
#
_cell.length_a   1.000
_cell.length_b   1.000
_cell.length_c   1.000
_cell.angle_alpha   90.00
_cell.angle_beta   90.00
_cell.angle_gamma   90.00
#
_symmetry.space_group_name_H-M   'P 1'
#
loop_
_entity.id
_entity.type
_entity.pdbx_description
1 polymer ?
#
loop_
_entity_poly.entity_id
_entity_poly.type
_entity_poly.pdbx_seq_one_letter_code
_entity_poly.pdbx_strand_id
1 'polypeptide(L)'
;MTQDYRDTVFLPSTGFGMKANLPMREPEWLDRWDRIDLYDRLRAAAAGRAPFILHDGPPYANGHLHMGTALNKILKDVVNKNQQMLGRNAVYVPGWDCHGLPIEWQ
;
A
#
# COMPACT_ATOMS: atom_id res chain seq x y z
N MET A 1 0.98 -42.25 25.42
CA MET A 1 0.56 -42.15 24.01
C MET A 1 0.18 -40.69 23.79
N THR A 2 0.88 -40.00 22.92
CA THR A 2 0.53 -38.62 22.54
C THR A 2 -0.62 -38.70 21.50
N GLN A 3 -1.75 -38.14 21.84
CA GLN A 3 -2.91 -38.07 20.94
C GLN A 3 -2.57 -37.18 19.76
N ASP A 4 -2.75 -37.71 18.55
CA ASP A 4 -2.57 -36.92 17.32
C ASP A 4 -3.86 -36.16 16.99
N TYR A 5 -3.78 -34.83 16.91
CA TYR A 5 -4.91 -33.94 16.67
C TYR A 5 -4.95 -33.45 15.22
N ARG A 6 -4.08 -33.93 14.32
CA ARG A 6 -4.02 -33.43 12.94
C ARG A 6 -5.34 -33.55 12.20
N ASP A 7 -6.07 -34.63 12.42
CA ASP A 7 -7.35 -34.90 11.77
C ASP A 7 -8.53 -34.08 12.34
N THR A 8 -8.28 -33.35 13.45
CA THR A 8 -9.29 -32.47 14.06
C THR A 8 -9.15 -31.01 13.65
N VAL A 9 -8.14 -30.68 12.84
CA VAL A 9 -7.86 -29.31 12.40
C VAL A 9 -8.62 -29.05 11.11
N PHE A 10 -9.62 -28.19 11.19
CA PHE A 10 -10.39 -27.73 10.03
C PHE A 10 -9.72 -26.50 9.41
N LEU A 11 -8.94 -26.71 8.35
CA LEU A 11 -8.35 -25.62 7.58
C LEU A 11 -9.30 -25.20 6.45
N PRO A 12 -9.43 -23.89 6.16
CA PRO A 12 -10.23 -23.46 5.02
C PRO A 12 -9.61 -23.95 3.71
N SER A 13 -10.45 -24.46 2.82
CA SER A 13 -10.05 -24.77 1.46
C SER A 13 -10.22 -23.53 0.59
N THR A 14 -9.16 -23.13 -0.12
CA THR A 14 -9.19 -21.94 -0.99
C THR A 14 -8.34 -22.18 -2.23
N GLY A 15 -8.76 -21.60 -3.36
CA GLY A 15 -7.97 -21.56 -4.58
C GLY A 15 -6.82 -20.55 -4.55
N PHE A 16 -6.72 -19.73 -3.51
CA PHE A 16 -5.59 -18.80 -3.34
C PHE A 16 -4.34 -19.56 -2.90
N GLY A 17 -3.22 -19.26 -3.53
CA GLY A 17 -1.92 -19.82 -3.14
C GLY A 17 -1.54 -19.43 -1.71
N MET A 18 -1.05 -20.39 -0.92
CA MET A 18 -0.57 -20.16 0.45
C MET A 18 0.63 -19.21 0.51
N LYS A 19 1.40 -19.12 -0.57
CA LYS A 19 2.52 -18.17 -0.71
C LYS A 19 2.16 -17.15 -1.77
N ALA A 20 2.12 -15.89 -1.38
CA ALA A 20 1.86 -14.79 -2.32
C ALA A 20 3.03 -14.57 -3.29
N ASN A 21 4.26 -14.94 -2.89
CA ASN A 21 5.49 -14.73 -3.66
C ASN A 21 5.65 -13.27 -4.13
N LEU A 22 5.36 -12.30 -3.24
CA LEU A 22 5.29 -10.88 -3.55
C LEU A 22 6.57 -10.31 -4.17
N PRO A 23 7.79 -10.66 -3.70
CA PRO A 23 9.03 -10.13 -4.29
C PRO A 23 9.16 -10.39 -5.79
N MET A 24 8.55 -11.46 -6.31
CA MET A 24 8.56 -11.78 -7.72
C MET A 24 7.37 -11.18 -8.47
N ARG A 25 6.20 -11.14 -7.82
CA ARG A 25 4.95 -10.70 -8.47
C ARG A 25 4.74 -9.20 -8.48
N GLU A 26 5.23 -8.49 -7.47
CA GLU A 26 5.07 -7.03 -7.39
C GLU A 26 5.75 -6.29 -8.55
N PRO A 27 7.00 -6.62 -8.94
CA PRO A 27 7.61 -6.01 -10.12
C PRO A 27 6.80 -6.22 -11.41
N GLU A 28 6.22 -7.41 -11.60
CA GLU A 28 5.37 -7.70 -12.77
C GLU A 28 4.11 -6.84 -12.78
N TRP A 29 3.51 -6.58 -11.61
CA TRP A 29 2.34 -5.72 -11.48
C TRP A 29 2.68 -4.25 -11.75
N LEU A 30 3.81 -3.76 -11.22
CA LEU A 30 4.27 -2.40 -11.47
C LEU A 30 4.50 -2.19 -12.97
N ASP A 31 5.22 -3.09 -13.61
CA ASP A 31 5.48 -3.08 -15.05
C ASP A 31 4.18 -3.09 -15.89
N ARG A 32 3.19 -3.86 -15.45
CA ARG A 32 1.88 -3.85 -16.08
C ARG A 32 1.16 -2.52 -15.89
N TRP A 33 1.20 -1.94 -14.69
CA TRP A 33 0.53 -0.67 -14.39
C TRP A 33 1.16 0.49 -15.18
N ASP A 34 2.47 0.49 -15.32
CA ASP A 34 3.18 1.47 -16.15
C ASP A 34 2.80 1.35 -17.61
N ARG A 35 2.77 0.13 -18.16
CA ARG A 35 2.40 -0.10 -19.56
C ARG A 35 0.98 0.33 -19.93
N ILE A 36 0.07 0.31 -18.97
CA ILE A 36 -1.33 0.71 -19.19
C ILE A 36 -1.65 2.12 -18.70
N ASP A 37 -0.67 2.88 -18.25
CA ASP A 37 -0.81 4.22 -17.65
C ASP A 37 -1.91 4.24 -16.56
N LEU A 38 -1.87 3.25 -15.66
CA LEU A 38 -2.96 3.02 -14.70
C LEU A 38 -3.27 4.25 -13.87
N TYR A 39 -2.23 4.95 -13.36
CA TYR A 39 -2.42 6.10 -12.50
C TYR A 39 -3.12 7.24 -13.22
N ASP A 40 -2.70 7.60 -14.42
CA ASP A 40 -3.29 8.67 -15.21
C ASP A 40 -4.72 8.34 -15.60
N ARG A 41 -5.02 7.09 -15.94
CA ARG A 41 -6.39 6.62 -16.17
C ARG A 41 -7.27 6.76 -14.93
N LEU A 42 -6.75 6.45 -13.75
CA LEU A 42 -7.49 6.64 -12.49
C LEU A 42 -7.76 8.13 -12.22
N ARG A 43 -6.79 9.01 -12.50
CA ARG A 43 -6.98 10.46 -12.36
C ARG A 43 -8.01 10.99 -13.34
N ALA A 44 -7.94 10.58 -14.59
CA ALA A 44 -8.92 10.96 -15.61
C ALA A 44 -10.34 10.47 -15.26
N ALA A 45 -10.47 9.22 -14.82
CA ALA A 45 -11.75 8.64 -14.41
C ALA A 45 -12.33 9.29 -13.15
N ALA A 46 -11.49 9.90 -12.30
CA ALA A 46 -11.90 10.60 -11.09
C ALA A 46 -12.23 12.09 -11.32
N ALA A 47 -12.03 12.60 -12.51
CA ALA A 47 -12.33 14.00 -12.83
C ALA A 47 -13.81 14.32 -12.54
N GLY A 48 -14.06 15.46 -11.88
CA GLY A 48 -15.40 15.90 -11.50
C GLY A 48 -16.02 15.18 -10.28
N ARG A 49 -15.36 14.18 -9.71
CA ARG A 49 -15.82 13.54 -8.47
C ARG A 49 -15.49 14.40 -7.26
N ALA A 50 -16.26 14.22 -6.17
CA ALA A 50 -15.98 14.91 -4.91
C ALA A 50 -14.58 14.57 -4.39
N PRO A 51 -13.77 15.57 -4.01
CA PRO A 51 -12.42 15.34 -3.55
C PRO A 51 -12.42 14.61 -2.20
N PHE A 52 -11.44 13.74 -2.01
CA PHE A 52 -11.05 13.17 -0.73
C PHE A 52 -9.56 13.44 -0.52
N ILE A 53 -9.25 14.18 0.53
CA ILE A 53 -7.89 14.60 0.85
C ILE A 53 -7.44 13.87 2.11
N LEU A 54 -6.43 13.01 1.95
CA LEU A 54 -5.73 12.40 3.07
C LEU A 54 -4.41 13.14 3.26
N HIS A 55 -4.27 13.80 4.41
CA HIS A 55 -3.03 14.49 4.74
C HIS A 55 -1.93 13.49 5.11
N ASP A 56 -0.78 13.59 4.45
CA ASP A 56 0.36 12.73 4.76
C ASP A 56 1.17 13.31 5.92
N GLY A 57 1.52 12.45 6.91
CA GLY A 57 2.61 12.71 7.83
C GLY A 57 3.91 12.24 7.17
N PRO A 58 4.76 13.15 6.68
CA PRO A 58 5.91 12.77 5.89
C PRO A 58 6.99 12.11 6.77
N PRO A 59 7.65 11.05 6.30
CA PRO A 59 8.82 10.52 6.96
C PRO A 59 10.03 11.44 6.77
N TYR A 60 11.02 11.32 7.64
CA TYR A 60 12.32 11.96 7.41
C TYR A 60 12.94 11.51 6.10
N ALA A 61 13.61 12.45 5.40
CA ALA A 61 14.23 12.19 4.11
C ALA A 61 15.50 11.34 4.21
N ASN A 62 16.03 11.12 5.41
CA ASN A 62 17.23 10.32 5.67
C ASN A 62 16.89 9.01 6.41
N GLY A 63 17.85 8.09 6.39
CA GLY A 63 17.74 6.82 7.09
C GLY A 63 16.99 5.72 6.31
N HIS A 64 16.88 4.57 6.94
CA HIS A 64 16.23 3.41 6.38
C HIS A 64 14.74 3.36 6.73
N LEU A 65 13.95 2.80 5.82
CA LEU A 65 12.55 2.50 6.09
C LEU A 65 12.45 1.42 7.19
N HIS A 66 11.53 1.62 8.13
CA HIS A 66 11.26 0.69 9.20
C HIS A 66 9.79 0.24 9.17
N MET A 67 9.44 -0.76 9.99
CA MET A 67 8.08 -1.33 10.00
C MET A 67 6.99 -0.29 10.31
N GLY A 68 7.28 0.71 11.13
CA GLY A 68 6.33 1.82 11.39
C GLY A 68 6.05 2.65 10.14
N THR A 69 7.06 2.93 9.32
CA THR A 69 6.89 3.60 8.03
C THR A 69 6.06 2.75 7.08
N ALA A 70 6.36 1.45 6.99
CA ALA A 70 5.61 0.52 6.15
C ALA A 70 4.13 0.46 6.56
N LEU A 71 3.84 0.28 7.84
CA LEU A 71 2.47 0.27 8.37
C LEU A 71 1.73 1.56 8.03
N ASN A 72 2.35 2.72 8.26
CA ASN A 72 1.76 4.02 7.99
C ASN A 72 1.40 4.17 6.50
N LYS A 73 2.32 3.84 5.59
CA LYS A 73 2.11 3.99 4.15
C LYS A 73 1.10 2.99 3.60
N ILE A 74 1.11 1.75 4.07
CA ILE A 74 0.13 0.73 3.67
C ILE A 74 -1.28 1.14 4.09
N LEU A 75 -1.48 1.61 5.33
CA LEU A 75 -2.79 2.06 5.79
C LEU A 75 -3.31 3.23 4.98
N LYS A 76 -2.46 4.21 4.65
CA LYS A 76 -2.84 5.34 3.81
C LYS A 76 -3.20 4.91 2.39
N ASP A 77 -2.44 3.99 1.81
CA ASP A 77 -2.73 3.43 0.49
C ASP A 77 -4.09 2.72 0.46
N VAL A 78 -4.37 1.90 1.48
CA VAL A 78 -5.67 1.23 1.63
C VAL A 78 -6.81 2.24 1.73
N VAL A 79 -6.66 3.28 2.55
CA VAL A 79 -7.69 4.33 2.70
C VAL A 79 -7.93 5.05 1.38
N ASN A 80 -6.88 5.49 0.68
CA ASN A 80 -7.01 6.20 -0.58
C ASN A 80 -7.64 5.33 -1.68
N LYS A 81 -7.19 4.09 -1.82
CA LYS A 81 -7.77 3.15 -2.78
C LYS A 81 -9.25 2.86 -2.49
N ASN A 82 -9.59 2.68 -1.22
CA ASN A 82 -10.99 2.48 -0.82
C ASN A 82 -11.85 3.69 -1.20
N GLN A 83 -11.41 4.91 -0.90
CA GLN A 83 -12.15 6.12 -1.25
C GLN A 83 -12.28 6.30 -2.77
N GLN A 84 -11.25 5.95 -3.52
CA GLN A 84 -11.30 5.95 -4.98
C GLN A 84 -12.35 4.95 -5.50
N MET A 85 -12.41 3.75 -4.94
CA MET A 85 -13.40 2.73 -5.30
C MET A 85 -14.83 3.15 -4.92
N LEU A 86 -15.01 3.91 -3.84
CA LEU A 86 -16.27 4.51 -3.42
C LEU A 86 -16.71 5.71 -4.29
N GLY A 87 -15.98 6.01 -5.35
CA GLY A 87 -16.34 7.06 -6.31
C GLY A 87 -15.87 8.46 -5.96
N ARG A 88 -14.93 8.61 -5.04
CA ARG A 88 -14.30 9.90 -4.73
C ARG A 88 -13.06 10.13 -5.59
N ASN A 89 -12.65 11.38 -5.71
CA ASN A 89 -11.35 11.75 -6.26
C ASN A 89 -10.32 11.77 -5.13
N ALA A 90 -9.70 10.62 -4.88
CA ALA A 90 -8.73 10.40 -3.81
C ALA A 90 -7.30 10.46 -4.36
N VAL A 91 -6.73 11.66 -4.39
CA VAL A 91 -5.33 11.87 -4.77
C VAL A 91 -4.45 11.72 -3.52
N TYR A 92 -3.44 10.87 -3.61
CA TYR A 92 -2.41 10.78 -2.58
C TYR A 92 -1.17 11.56 -3.01
N VAL A 93 -0.83 12.60 -2.24
CA VAL A 93 0.37 13.41 -2.47
C VAL A 93 1.37 13.06 -1.38
N PRO A 94 2.41 12.26 -1.68
CA PRO A 94 3.45 11.93 -0.71
C PRO A 94 4.35 13.13 -0.45
N GLY A 95 4.93 13.18 0.76
CA GLY A 95 5.89 14.20 1.15
C GLY A 95 7.09 13.61 1.89
N TRP A 96 8.09 14.46 2.13
CA TRP A 96 9.28 14.16 2.90
C TRP A 96 9.52 15.26 3.92
N ASP A 97 9.91 14.90 5.14
CA ASP A 97 10.40 15.82 6.13
C ASP A 97 11.91 16.04 5.89
N CYS A 98 12.25 17.23 5.41
CA CYS A 98 13.61 17.58 4.96
C CYS A 98 14.33 18.55 5.89
N HIS A 99 13.77 18.88 7.06
CA HIS A 99 14.33 19.85 7.98
C HIS A 99 14.45 19.31 9.41
N GLY A 100 15.28 20.00 10.20
CA GLY A 100 15.49 19.71 11.61
C GLY A 100 16.75 18.91 11.90
N LEU A 101 17.09 18.85 13.20
CA LEU A 101 18.31 18.20 13.69
C LEU A 101 18.57 16.80 13.13
N PRO A 102 17.58 15.90 12.95
CA PRO A 102 17.82 14.57 12.40
C PRO A 102 18.37 14.59 10.98
N ILE A 103 18.17 15.67 10.24
CA ILE A 103 18.61 15.80 8.85
C ILE A 103 19.84 16.71 8.74
N GLU A 104 19.88 17.77 9.51
CA GLU A 104 20.93 18.80 9.43
C GLU A 104 22.24 18.43 10.13
N TRP A 105 22.20 17.44 11.01
CA TRP A 105 23.38 16.96 11.77
C TRP A 105 24.23 15.91 11.03
N GLN A 106 23.91 15.49 9.84
CA GLN A 106 24.69 14.47 9.10
C GLN A 106 25.79 15.08 8.26
#